data_f4d71c3da96e80e8d4fbaa96d7154bd1
#
_entry.id   f4d71c3da96e80e8d4fbaa96d7154bd1
#
_cell.length_a   1.000
_cell.length_b   1.000
_cell.length_c   1.000
_cell.angle_alpha   90.00
_cell.angle_beta   90.00
_cell.angle_gamma   90.00
#
_symmetry.space_group_name_H-M   'P 1'
#
loop_
_entity.id
_entity.type
_entity.pdbx_description
1 polymer ?
#
loop_
_entity_poly.entity_id
_entity_poly.type
_entity_poly.pdbx_seq_one_letter_code
_entity_poly.pdbx_strand_id
1 'polypeptide(L)' 'MSYNFDNDQNHYYFNNKNSLPIIFIHGVGLNQQMWKPQIEFFKNNSFITYDLLGHGKTPFKNPNLTMENFTDQL' A
#
# COMPACT_ATOMS: atom_id res chain seq x y z
N MET A 1 12.16 9.98 0.98
CA MET A 1 11.29 8.91 0.46
C MET A 1 9.92 9.45 0.13
N SER A 2 9.35 8.96 -0.95
CA SER A 2 8.09 9.48 -1.46
C SER A 2 7.16 8.33 -1.85
N TYR A 3 5.89 8.66 -2.03
CA TYR A 3 4.92 7.74 -2.60
C TYR A 3 5.18 7.58 -4.10
N ASN A 4 5.02 6.38 -4.61
CA ASN A 4 5.27 6.04 -6.00
C ASN A 4 4.13 5.23 -6.59
N PHE A 5 4.16 5.06 -7.92
CA PHE A 5 3.26 4.15 -8.63
C PHE A 5 4.10 3.05 -9.27
N ASP A 6 3.61 1.80 -9.22
CA ASP A 6 4.25 0.71 -9.95
C ASP A 6 3.69 0.62 -11.39
N ASN A 7 4.11 -0.40 -12.15
CA ASN A 7 3.67 -0.56 -13.54
C ASN A 7 2.17 -0.85 -13.68
N ASP A 8 1.53 -1.37 -12.63
CA ASP A 8 0.09 -1.62 -12.58
C ASP A 8 -0.67 -0.47 -11.94
N GLN A 9 -0.03 0.69 -11.76
CA GLN A 9 -0.58 1.91 -11.17
C GLN A 9 -0.96 1.77 -9.70
N ASN A 10 -0.41 0.80 -8.98
CA ASN A 10 -0.55 0.71 -7.53
C ASN A 10 0.22 1.84 -6.87
N HIS A 11 -0.46 2.60 -6.02
CA HIS A 11 0.14 3.70 -5.28
C HIS A 11 0.70 3.18 -3.96
N TYR A 12 2.00 3.32 -3.75
CA TYR A 12 2.68 2.73 -2.61
C TYR A 12 3.77 3.62 -2.05
N TYR A 13 4.19 3.29 -0.82
CA TYR A 13 5.34 3.89 -0.15
C TYR A 13 6.22 2.74 0.36
N PHE A 14 7.46 2.70 -0.07
CA PHE A 14 8.41 1.66 0.34
C PHE A 14 9.60 2.31 1.06
N ASN A 15 9.81 1.89 2.31
CA ASN A 15 10.98 2.28 3.11
C ASN A 15 11.92 1.08 3.17
N ASN A 16 13.02 1.14 2.43
CA ASN A 16 13.98 0.03 2.37
C ASN A 16 15.14 0.28 3.35
N LYS A 17 15.27 -0.58 4.35
CA LYS A 17 16.37 -0.54 5.33
C LYS A 17 17.18 -1.85 5.31
N ASN A 18 17.16 -2.57 4.18
CA ASN A 18 17.90 -3.83 3.99
C ASN A 18 17.50 -4.91 4.99
N SER A 19 16.24 -4.93 5.39
CA SER A 19 15.67 -5.93 6.28
C SER A 19 14.36 -6.45 5.71
N LEU A 20 13.84 -7.52 6.29
CA LEU A 20 12.54 -8.06 5.88
C LEU A 20 11.46 -7.02 6.13
N PRO A 21 10.67 -6.60 5.12
CA PRO A 21 9.72 -5.52 5.28
C PRO A 21 8.45 -5.94 6.01
N ILE A 22 7.90 -4.97 6.77
CA ILE A 22 6.55 -5.05 7.32
C ILE A 22 5.60 -4.52 6.24
N ILE A 23 4.51 -5.24 5.98
CA ILE A 23 3.49 -4.79 5.02
C ILE A 23 2.27 -4.31 5.80
N PHE A 24 1.89 -3.04 5.60
CA PHE A 24 0.71 -2.45 6.22
C PHE A 24 -0.44 -2.43 5.21
N ILE A 25 -1.52 -3.15 5.52
CA ILE A 25 -2.70 -3.26 4.67
C ILE A 25 -3.86 -2.53 5.32
N HIS A 26 -4.38 -1.48 4.66
CA HIS A 26 -5.49 -0.70 5.21
C HIS A 26 -6.83 -1.41 5.02
N GLY A 27 -7.85 -0.95 5.76
CA GLY A 27 -9.20 -1.49 5.64
C GLY A 27 -9.96 -0.93 4.44
N VAL A 28 -10.99 -1.65 4.02
CA VAL A 28 -11.89 -1.20 2.95
C VAL A 28 -12.51 0.15 3.32
N GLY A 29 -12.54 1.08 2.38
CA GLY A 29 -13.04 2.43 2.59
C GLY A 29 -12.01 3.42 3.12
N LEU A 30 -10.78 2.97 3.37
CA LEU A 30 -9.68 3.80 3.84
C LEU A 30 -8.62 3.94 2.75
N ASN A 31 -7.40 4.32 3.12
CA ASN A 31 -6.25 4.35 2.22
C ASN A 31 -4.96 4.29 3.04
N GLN A 32 -3.81 4.24 2.37
CA GLN A 32 -2.53 4.05 3.07
C GLN A 32 -2.16 5.22 3.98
N GLN A 33 -2.78 6.39 3.82
CA GLN A 33 -2.48 7.55 4.65
C GLN A 33 -2.85 7.32 6.13
N MET A 34 -3.73 6.36 6.40
CA MET A 34 -4.07 5.99 7.79
C MET A 34 -2.87 5.49 8.57
N TRP A 35 -1.82 5.04 7.88
CA TRP A 35 -0.63 4.46 8.53
C TRP A 35 0.41 5.50 8.94
N LYS A 36 0.17 6.81 8.75
CA LYS A 36 1.15 7.84 9.09
C LYS A 36 1.72 7.73 10.51
N PRO A 37 0.92 7.52 11.56
CA PRO A 37 1.48 7.36 12.89
C PRO A 37 2.38 6.12 13.02
N GLN A 38 1.99 5.01 12.37
CA GLN A 38 2.75 3.77 12.43
C GLN A 38 4.06 3.86 11.67
N ILE A 39 4.06 4.47 10.49
CA ILE A 39 5.30 4.60 9.71
C ILE A 39 6.30 5.53 10.40
N GLU A 40 5.84 6.52 11.15
CA GLU A 40 6.74 7.34 11.95
C GLU A 40 7.41 6.52 13.05
N PHE A 41 6.65 5.63 13.69
CA PHE A 41 7.17 4.73 14.71
C PHE A 41 8.20 3.74 14.13
N PHE A 42 7.94 3.22 12.92
CA PHE A 42 8.75 2.19 12.27
C PHE A 42 9.73 2.75 11.24
N LYS A 43 10.05 4.03 11.27
CA LYS A 43 10.87 4.67 10.25
C LYS A 43 12.27 4.07 10.09
N ASN A 44 12.78 3.37 11.10
CA ASN A 44 14.07 2.71 11.05
C ASN A 44 13.97 1.25 10.58
N ASN A 45 12.78 0.78 10.25
CA ASN A 45 12.53 -0.57 9.75
C ASN A 45 12.14 -0.51 8.27
N SER A 46 12.31 -1.62 7.57
CA SER A 46 11.75 -1.76 6.23
C SER A 46 10.24 -1.95 6.33
N PHE A 47 9.49 -1.22 5.51
CA PHE A 47 8.03 -1.37 5.46
C PHE A 47 7.49 -0.97 4.09
N ILE A 48 6.31 -1.47 3.77
CA ILE A 48 5.55 -1.09 2.58
C ILE A 48 4.14 -0.73 3.02
N THR A 49 3.64 0.40 2.53
CA THR A 49 2.21 0.73 2.59
C THR A 49 1.72 0.90 1.16
N TYR A 50 0.46 0.61 0.90
CA TYR A 50 -0.11 0.80 -0.43
C TYR A 50 -1.61 1.04 -0.35
N ASP A 51 -2.14 1.67 -1.40
CA ASP A 51 -3.58 1.85 -1.55
C ASP A 51 -4.16 0.61 -2.23
N LEU A 52 -5.17 0.00 -1.62
CA LEU A 52 -5.88 -1.13 -2.23
C LEU A 52 -6.53 -0.69 -3.55
N LEU A 53 -6.78 -1.65 -4.42
CA LEU A 53 -7.47 -1.40 -5.69
C LEU A 53 -8.73 -0.58 -5.46
N GLY A 54 -8.89 0.49 -6.24
CA GLY A 54 -10.03 1.40 -6.13
C GLY A 54 -10.03 2.30 -4.90
N HIS A 55 -8.93 2.32 -4.12
CA HIS A 55 -8.80 3.15 -2.92
C HIS A 55 -7.66 4.15 -3.10
N GLY A 56 -7.74 5.28 -2.38
CA GLY A 56 -6.71 6.29 -2.45
C GLY A 56 -6.41 6.68 -3.89
N LYS A 57 -5.13 6.58 -4.28
CA LYS A 57 -4.68 6.88 -5.64
C LYS A 57 -4.47 5.67 -6.52
N THR A 58 -4.72 4.46 -6.02
CA THR A 58 -4.69 3.25 -6.85
C THR A 58 -6.00 3.14 -7.63
N PRO A 59 -5.95 3.10 -8.98
CA PRO A 59 -7.16 3.13 -9.78
C PRO A 59 -7.95 1.83 -9.72
N PHE A 60 -9.20 1.96 -10.11
CA PHE A 60 -10.17 0.87 -10.15
C PHE A 60 -10.23 0.35 -11.59
N LYS A 61 -9.61 -0.79 -11.86
CA LYS A 61 -9.50 -1.31 -13.22
C LYS A 61 -10.61 -2.28 -13.60
N ASN A 62 -11.26 -2.90 -12.61
CA ASN A 62 -12.29 -3.90 -12.83
C ASN A 62 -13.49 -3.57 -11.95
N PRO A 63 -14.69 -3.33 -12.55
CA PRO A 63 -15.88 -2.99 -11.77
C PRO A 63 -16.35 -4.12 -10.84
N ASN A 64 -15.89 -5.34 -11.06
CA ASN A 64 -16.27 -6.52 -10.27
C ASN A 64 -15.08 -7.00 -9.43
N LEU A 65 -14.63 -6.16 -8.48
CA LEU A 65 -13.52 -6.52 -7.59
C LEU A 65 -13.91 -7.72 -6.70
N THR A 66 -12.98 -8.66 -6.57
CA THR A 66 -13.11 -9.83 -5.72
C THR A 66 -11.95 -9.86 -4.72
N MET A 67 -12.07 -10.71 -3.70
CA MET A 67 -10.95 -10.91 -2.75
C MET A 67 -9.69 -11.39 -3.47
N GLU A 68 -9.84 -12.15 -4.54
CA GLU A 68 -8.72 -12.63 -5.34
C GLU A 68 -7.96 -11.45 -5.98
N ASN A 69 -8.68 -10.43 -6.48
CA ASN A 69 -8.03 -9.24 -7.05
C ASN A 69 -7.18 -8.52 -6.00
N PHE A 70 -7.65 -8.38 -4.77
CA PHE A 70 -6.88 -7.76 -3.70
C PHE A 70 -5.67 -8.61 -3.31
N THR A 71 -5.82 -9.93 -3.29
CA THR A 71 -4.71 -10.85 -3.03
C THR A 71 -3.64 -10.74 -4.10
N ASP A 72 -4.03 -10.67 -5.38
CA ASP A 72 -3.11 -10.55 -6.50
C ASP A 72 -2.35 -9.21 -6.47
N GLN A 73 -2.95 -8.15 -5.91
CA GLN A 73 -2.28 -6.87 -5.76
C GLN A 73 -1.08 -6.96 -4.83
N LEU A 74 -1.16 -7.78 -3.80
CA LEU A 74 -0.04 -7.96 -2.89
C LEU A 74 1.20 -8.47 -3.63
#